data_3e59c723ef678a5dc9348ac09c76aa55
#
_entry.id   3e59c723ef678a5dc9348ac09c76aa55
#
_cell.length_a   1.000
_cell.length_b   1.000
_cell.length_c   1.000
_cell.angle_alpha   90.00
_cell.angle_beta   90.00
_cell.angle_gamma   90.00
#
_symmetry.space_group_name_H-M   'P 1'
#
loop_
_entity.id
_entity.type
_entity.pdbx_description
1 polymer ?
#
loop_
_entity_poly.entity_id
_entity_poly.type
_entity_poly.pdbx_seq_one_letter_code
_entity_poly.pdbx_strand_id
1 'polypeptide(L)'
;MRLNILNDVVDYFVLTESPFTVSGNEKPLYYQENKDRFGKFNDKIVHHVTEEIPNDFTHLLEKTKFHVAYKNNDPYGTPMIDLPVRFQRALFNRNNSAFGIEKAGATDEDLVITSDADEIINPLLLQDLEWFNPSNHYVAECRAFYYKLNFLYQEDWMGSRLCTWKHLKNTTIDQHRQDHQKAHKIQDAGWHFSFFGNEEDFKLKLASYEHTENNTDQVTSTASEKIEQGLDPLGRTNKLVTVPLDDSYPQYVLENQDKYAEFISAWN
;
A
#
# COMPACT_ATOMS: atom_id res chain seq x y z
N MET A 1 -2.00 -3.07 -13.11
CA MET A 1 -1.29 -4.26 -12.64
C MET A 1 -2.10 -4.98 -11.57
N ARG A 2 -2.21 -4.51 -10.31
CA ARG A 2 -2.85 -5.18 -9.16
C ARG A 2 -4.24 -5.77 -9.45
N LEU A 3 -5.15 -4.98 -10.04
CA LEU A 3 -6.50 -5.46 -10.38
C LEU A 3 -6.49 -6.67 -11.34
N ASN A 4 -5.58 -6.69 -12.32
CA ASN A 4 -5.47 -7.82 -13.24
C ASN A 4 -4.89 -9.08 -12.58
N ILE A 5 -3.95 -8.92 -11.63
CA ILE A 5 -3.33 -10.04 -10.93
C ILE A 5 -4.32 -10.70 -9.95
N LEU A 6 -5.15 -9.90 -9.28
CA LEU A 6 -6.00 -10.38 -8.19
C LEU A 6 -7.45 -10.62 -8.59
N ASN A 7 -7.87 -10.24 -9.82
CA ASN A 7 -9.28 -10.27 -10.23
C ASN A 7 -9.98 -11.62 -9.99
N ASP A 8 -9.29 -12.72 -10.24
CA ASP A 8 -9.90 -14.05 -10.22
C ASP A 8 -9.88 -14.72 -8.84
N VAL A 9 -9.23 -14.09 -7.86
CA VAL A 9 -9.04 -14.63 -6.51
C VAL A 9 -9.61 -13.76 -5.39
N VAL A 10 -10.19 -12.59 -5.71
CA VAL A 10 -10.88 -11.74 -4.74
C VAL A 10 -12.31 -11.45 -5.19
N ASP A 11 -13.22 -11.31 -4.23
CA ASP A 11 -14.62 -10.96 -4.52
C ASP A 11 -14.75 -9.46 -4.76
N TYR A 12 -14.09 -8.65 -3.94
CA TYR A 12 -14.15 -7.19 -4.02
C TYR A 12 -12.78 -6.53 -3.88
N PHE A 13 -12.63 -5.39 -4.55
CA PHE A 13 -11.57 -4.43 -4.35
C PHE A 13 -12.16 -3.21 -3.65
N VAL A 14 -11.82 -3.03 -2.38
CA VAL A 14 -12.17 -1.80 -1.67
C VAL A 14 -11.08 -0.76 -1.94
N LEU A 15 -11.48 0.32 -2.61
CA LEU A 15 -10.59 1.41 -2.98
C LEU A 15 -11.01 2.67 -2.23
N THR A 16 -10.12 3.17 -1.38
CA THR A 16 -10.34 4.41 -0.62
C THR A 16 -9.53 5.53 -1.23
N GLU A 17 -10.19 6.62 -1.55
CA GLU A 17 -9.58 7.86 -2.02
C GLU A 17 -9.88 9.03 -1.08
N SER A 18 -9.00 10.02 -1.11
CA SER A 18 -9.18 11.30 -0.45
C SER A 18 -8.93 12.43 -1.44
N PRO A 19 -9.65 13.55 -1.39
CA PRO A 19 -9.36 14.74 -2.17
C PRO A 19 -8.10 15.49 -1.69
N PHE A 20 -7.43 14.96 -0.67
CA PHE A 20 -6.20 15.54 -0.13
C PHE A 20 -5.10 14.49 -0.06
N THR A 21 -3.86 14.96 -0.20
CA THR A 21 -2.67 14.17 0.13
C THR A 21 -2.50 14.08 1.65
N VAL A 22 -1.71 13.14 2.14
CA VAL A 22 -1.39 13.08 3.58
C VAL A 22 -0.55 14.29 4.03
N SER A 23 0.21 14.91 3.13
CA SER A 23 0.88 16.19 3.39
C SER A 23 -0.11 17.37 3.52
N GLY A 24 -1.36 17.22 3.06
CA GLY A 24 -2.45 18.19 3.23
C GLY A 24 -2.76 19.03 2.00
N ASN A 25 -2.13 18.75 0.86
CA ASN A 25 -2.43 19.42 -0.40
C ASN A 25 -3.66 18.82 -1.05
N GLU A 26 -4.46 19.63 -1.71
CA GLU A 26 -5.56 19.17 -2.56
C GLU A 26 -5.02 18.30 -3.70
N LYS A 27 -5.77 17.28 -4.08
CA LYS A 27 -5.48 16.43 -5.23
C LYS A 27 -6.76 15.92 -5.89
N PRO A 28 -6.71 15.57 -7.18
CA PRO A 28 -7.81 14.91 -7.86
C PRO A 28 -8.17 13.57 -7.20
N LEU A 29 -9.42 13.17 -7.36
CA LEU A 29 -9.85 11.79 -7.09
C LEU A 29 -9.50 10.94 -8.32
N TYR A 30 -8.27 10.47 -8.37
CA TYR A 30 -7.69 9.82 -9.56
C TYR A 30 -8.49 8.63 -10.07
N TYR A 31 -9.00 7.78 -9.18
CA TYR A 31 -9.85 6.68 -9.61
C TYR A 31 -11.19 7.20 -10.13
N GLN A 32 -11.83 8.11 -9.41
CA GLN A 32 -13.14 8.65 -9.81
C GLN A 32 -13.08 9.33 -11.19
N GLU A 33 -12.04 10.11 -11.45
CA GLU A 33 -11.84 10.82 -12.72
C GLU A 33 -11.45 9.90 -13.88
N ASN A 34 -10.88 8.72 -13.57
CA ASN A 34 -10.44 7.75 -14.55
C ASN A 34 -11.24 6.44 -14.50
N LYS A 35 -12.44 6.44 -13.93
CA LYS A 35 -13.23 5.23 -13.67
C LYS A 35 -13.45 4.38 -14.92
N ASP A 36 -13.63 5.01 -16.09
CA ASP A 36 -13.86 4.31 -17.34
C ASP A 36 -12.68 3.39 -17.76
N ARG A 37 -11.45 3.73 -17.35
CA ARG A 37 -10.25 2.91 -17.59
C ARG A 37 -10.31 1.56 -16.82
N PHE A 38 -11.13 1.49 -15.79
CA PHE A 38 -11.28 0.33 -14.91
C PHE A 38 -12.59 -0.44 -15.15
N GLY A 39 -13.29 -0.15 -16.24
CA GLY A 39 -14.61 -0.73 -16.57
C GLY A 39 -14.68 -2.25 -16.44
N LYS A 40 -13.60 -2.98 -16.79
CA LYS A 40 -13.49 -4.43 -16.63
C LYS A 40 -13.71 -4.91 -15.17
N PHE A 41 -13.48 -4.05 -14.19
CA PHE A 41 -13.50 -4.39 -12.77
C PHE A 41 -14.66 -3.73 -12.01
N ASN A 42 -15.57 -3.03 -12.71
CA ASN A 42 -16.62 -2.22 -12.09
C ASN A 42 -17.50 -3.02 -11.12
N ASP A 43 -17.78 -4.28 -11.44
CA ASP A 43 -18.63 -5.14 -10.60
C ASP A 43 -17.95 -5.57 -9.28
N LYS A 44 -16.62 -5.40 -9.20
CA LYS A 44 -15.83 -5.77 -8.02
C LYS A 44 -15.28 -4.58 -7.26
N ILE A 45 -15.25 -3.37 -7.83
CA ILE A 45 -14.68 -2.21 -7.16
C ILE A 45 -15.73 -1.53 -6.28
N VAL A 46 -15.48 -1.52 -4.97
CA VAL A 46 -16.21 -0.72 -3.99
C VAL A 46 -15.39 0.53 -3.70
N HIS A 47 -15.83 1.65 -4.26
CA HIS A 47 -15.16 2.94 -4.09
C HIS A 47 -15.71 3.67 -2.87
N HIS A 48 -14.81 4.09 -1.98
CA HIS A 48 -15.08 4.93 -0.82
C HIS A 48 -14.24 6.21 -0.90
N VAL A 49 -14.88 7.35 -0.76
CA VAL A 49 -14.20 8.64 -0.72
C VAL A 49 -14.19 9.14 0.72
N THR A 50 -13.01 9.45 1.23
CA THR A 50 -12.85 10.14 2.51
C THR A 50 -13.11 11.63 2.27
N GLU A 51 -14.29 12.13 2.67
CA GLU A 51 -14.75 13.47 2.31
C GLU A 51 -13.91 14.58 2.95
N GLU A 52 -13.42 14.36 4.17
CA GLU A 52 -12.63 15.33 4.93
C GLU A 52 -11.33 14.71 5.45
N ILE A 53 -10.25 15.48 5.38
CA ILE A 53 -9.04 15.21 6.15
C ILE A 53 -8.86 16.33 7.18
N PRO A 54 -9.09 16.05 8.47
CA PRO A 54 -8.93 17.05 9.52
C PRO A 54 -7.51 17.60 9.61
N ASN A 55 -7.38 18.85 10.01
CA ASN A 55 -6.12 19.46 10.43
C ASN A 55 -5.87 19.30 11.94
N ASP A 56 -6.92 18.97 12.68
CA ASP A 56 -6.90 18.70 14.12
C ASP A 56 -7.70 17.41 14.36
N PHE A 57 -7.06 16.44 14.93
CA PHE A 57 -7.60 15.09 15.18
C PHE A 57 -8.07 14.91 16.64
N THR A 58 -7.88 15.89 17.52
CA THR A 58 -8.22 15.77 18.95
C THR A 58 -9.70 15.49 19.18
N HIS A 59 -10.56 16.09 18.37
CA HIS A 59 -12.02 15.89 18.46
C HIS A 59 -12.52 14.55 17.91
N LEU A 60 -11.69 13.84 17.11
CA LEU A 60 -12.06 12.55 16.51
C LEU A 60 -11.84 11.37 17.47
N LEU A 61 -11.05 11.56 18.52
CA LEU A 61 -10.75 10.52 19.51
C LEU A 61 -11.98 9.96 20.22
N GLU A 62 -13.09 10.70 20.22
CA GLU A 62 -14.32 10.36 20.91
C GLU A 62 -15.43 9.83 19.99
N LYS A 63 -15.31 9.96 18.68
CA LYS A 63 -16.46 9.88 17.77
C LYS A 63 -16.64 8.62 16.95
N THR A 64 -15.62 7.78 16.74
CA THR A 64 -15.79 6.56 15.93
C THR A 64 -14.95 5.39 16.40
N LYS A 65 -15.50 4.17 16.24
CA LYS A 65 -14.81 2.91 16.57
C LYS A 65 -13.50 2.72 15.79
N PHE A 66 -13.34 3.33 14.62
CA PHE A 66 -12.17 3.21 13.77
C PHE A 66 -11.04 4.19 14.11
N HIS A 67 -11.27 5.13 15.03
CA HIS A 67 -10.27 6.10 15.47
C HIS A 67 -9.60 5.76 16.80
N VAL A 68 -9.84 4.57 17.33
CA VAL A 68 -9.23 4.10 18.60
C VAL A 68 -7.70 4.11 18.52
N ALA A 69 -7.13 3.95 17.34
CA ALA A 69 -5.68 3.97 17.13
C ALA A 69 -5.00 5.26 17.61
N TYR A 70 -5.69 6.39 17.60
CA TYR A 70 -5.13 7.66 18.09
C TYR A 70 -4.83 7.67 19.58
N LYS A 71 -5.39 6.74 20.35
CA LYS A 71 -5.09 6.55 21.76
C LYS A 71 -3.88 5.63 22.01
N ASN A 72 -3.46 4.89 20.99
CA ASN A 72 -2.35 3.98 21.06
C ASN A 72 -1.05 4.68 20.67
N ASN A 73 0.06 4.15 21.14
CA ASN A 73 1.37 4.62 20.74
C ASN A 73 1.75 4.03 19.37
N ASP A 74 2.58 4.75 18.65
CA ASP A 74 3.27 4.20 17.49
C ASP A 74 4.23 3.06 17.94
N PRO A 75 4.89 2.33 17.02
CA PRO A 75 5.84 1.27 17.36
C PRO A 75 7.02 1.74 18.22
N TYR A 76 7.27 3.05 18.28
CA TYR A 76 8.36 3.67 19.05
C TYR A 76 7.88 4.25 20.38
N GLY A 77 6.60 4.08 20.72
CA GLY A 77 6.01 4.54 21.98
C GLY A 77 5.51 5.99 21.99
N THR A 78 5.53 6.68 20.86
CA THR A 78 4.97 8.02 20.74
C THR A 78 3.44 7.94 20.63
N PRO A 79 2.68 8.67 21.48
CA PRO A 79 1.23 8.76 21.31
C PRO A 79 0.88 9.27 19.90
N MET A 80 -0.05 8.59 19.22
CA MET A 80 -0.40 8.91 17.83
C MET A 80 -0.86 10.35 17.64
N ILE A 81 -1.49 10.92 18.67
CA ILE A 81 -1.93 12.33 18.66
C ILE A 81 -0.75 13.33 18.69
N ASP A 82 0.40 12.91 19.18
CA ASP A 82 1.60 13.75 19.27
C ASP A 82 2.47 13.67 18.00
N LEU A 83 2.12 12.79 17.06
CA LEU A 83 2.80 12.72 15.77
C LEU A 83 2.50 13.97 14.92
N PRO A 84 3.42 14.36 14.03
CA PRO A 84 3.13 15.38 13.04
C PRO A 84 1.83 15.09 12.28
N VAL A 85 1.02 16.13 12.00
CA VAL A 85 -0.33 16.00 11.43
C VAL A 85 -0.38 15.17 10.14
N ARG A 86 0.70 15.18 9.34
CA ARG A 86 0.80 14.35 8.13
C ARG A 86 0.76 12.84 8.41
N PHE A 87 1.36 12.40 9.51
CA PHE A 87 1.25 11.00 9.95
C PHE A 87 -0.16 10.69 10.46
N GLN A 88 -0.75 11.59 11.23
CA GLN A 88 -2.14 11.43 11.67
C GLN A 88 -3.11 11.33 10.49
N ARG A 89 -2.90 12.11 9.42
CA ARG A 89 -3.68 12.00 8.17
C ARG A 89 -3.48 10.66 7.47
N ALA A 90 -2.26 10.12 7.43
CA ALA A 90 -2.00 8.79 6.85
C ALA A 90 -2.78 7.70 7.59
N LEU A 91 -2.76 7.72 8.92
CA LEU A 91 -3.53 6.82 9.77
C LEU A 91 -5.04 6.95 9.54
N PHE A 92 -5.53 8.18 9.50
CA PHE A 92 -6.93 8.47 9.24
C PHE A 92 -7.39 7.91 7.90
N ASN A 93 -6.63 8.13 6.83
CA ASN A 93 -6.92 7.59 5.51
C ASN A 93 -6.96 6.06 5.48
N ARG A 94 -5.98 5.39 6.11
CA ARG A 94 -5.98 3.92 6.20
C ARG A 94 -7.22 3.42 6.94
N ASN A 95 -7.53 4.00 8.10
CA ASN A 95 -8.66 3.57 8.92
C ASN A 95 -10.01 3.81 8.22
N ASN A 96 -10.13 4.82 7.37
CA ASN A 96 -11.34 5.05 6.56
C ASN A 96 -11.63 3.92 5.55
N SER A 97 -10.65 3.09 5.22
CA SER A 97 -10.90 1.91 4.38
C SER A 97 -11.88 0.92 5.04
N ALA A 98 -12.03 0.95 6.35
CA ALA A 98 -13.02 0.15 7.07
C ALA A 98 -14.46 0.45 6.63
N PHE A 99 -14.78 1.70 6.32
CA PHE A 99 -16.11 2.06 5.80
C PHE A 99 -16.34 1.49 4.40
N GLY A 100 -15.30 1.43 3.59
CA GLY A 100 -15.36 0.77 2.28
C GLY A 100 -15.57 -0.73 2.40
N ILE A 101 -14.94 -1.39 3.38
CA ILE A 101 -15.12 -2.82 3.67
C ILE A 101 -16.56 -3.09 4.15
N GLU A 102 -17.09 -2.27 5.05
CA GLU A 102 -18.50 -2.37 5.47
C GLU A 102 -19.46 -2.15 4.29
N LYS A 103 -19.18 -1.19 3.41
CA LYS A 103 -19.96 -0.93 2.18
C LYS A 103 -19.93 -2.10 1.20
N ALA A 104 -18.83 -2.87 1.17
CA ALA A 104 -18.73 -4.11 0.40
C ALA A 104 -19.61 -5.23 0.97
N GLY A 105 -20.18 -5.07 2.16
CA GLY A 105 -21.02 -6.06 2.83
C GLY A 105 -20.24 -7.16 3.56
N ALA A 106 -19.00 -6.88 3.96
CA ALA A 106 -18.16 -7.86 4.64
C ALA A 106 -18.81 -8.42 5.92
N THR A 107 -18.80 -9.74 6.04
CA THR A 107 -19.25 -10.50 7.20
C THR A 107 -18.08 -10.87 8.11
N ASP A 108 -18.36 -11.29 9.33
CA ASP A 108 -17.35 -11.58 10.34
C ASP A 108 -16.28 -12.59 9.89
N GLU A 109 -16.67 -13.55 9.06
CA GLU A 109 -15.82 -14.66 8.63
C GLU A 109 -15.03 -14.34 7.34
N ASP A 110 -15.32 -13.21 6.68
CA ASP A 110 -14.65 -12.85 5.43
C ASP A 110 -13.18 -12.54 5.68
N LEU A 111 -12.33 -13.05 4.79
CA LEU A 111 -10.91 -12.71 4.74
C LEU A 111 -10.74 -11.30 4.17
N VAL A 112 -10.14 -10.43 4.95
CA VAL A 112 -9.78 -9.07 4.54
C VAL A 112 -8.27 -8.96 4.36
N ILE A 113 -7.88 -8.45 3.19
CA ILE A 113 -6.49 -8.15 2.85
C ILE A 113 -6.33 -6.64 2.80
N THR A 114 -5.59 -6.08 3.75
CA THR A 114 -5.24 -4.66 3.77
C THR A 114 -3.85 -4.45 3.23
N SER A 115 -3.69 -3.51 2.30
CA SER A 115 -2.40 -3.24 1.65
C SER A 115 -2.34 -1.81 1.11
N ASP A 116 -1.15 -1.26 1.00
CA ASP A 116 -0.93 -0.03 0.24
C ASP A 116 -1.13 -0.32 -1.27
N ALA A 117 -1.38 0.71 -2.07
CA ALA A 117 -1.75 0.54 -3.47
C ALA A 117 -0.67 -0.15 -4.33
N ASP A 118 0.58 -0.06 -3.91
CA ASP A 118 1.77 -0.61 -4.55
C ASP A 118 2.21 -1.97 -3.97
N GLU A 119 1.45 -2.55 -3.03
CA GLU A 119 1.65 -3.90 -2.50
C GLU A 119 0.67 -4.87 -3.15
N ILE A 120 1.15 -5.99 -3.65
CA ILE A 120 0.35 -7.02 -4.33
C ILE A 120 0.64 -8.37 -3.69
N ILE A 121 -0.37 -8.98 -3.08
CA ILE A 121 -0.25 -10.33 -2.55
C ILE A 121 -0.15 -11.35 -3.69
N ASN A 122 0.58 -12.44 -3.47
CA ASN A 122 0.66 -13.53 -4.43
C ASN A 122 -0.71 -14.22 -4.56
N PRO A 123 -1.35 -14.20 -5.74
CA PRO A 123 -2.68 -14.79 -5.93
C PRO A 123 -2.73 -16.29 -5.65
N LEU A 124 -1.60 -17.01 -5.74
CA LEU A 124 -1.55 -18.45 -5.44
C LEU A 124 -1.93 -18.74 -3.98
N LEU A 125 -1.64 -17.84 -3.06
CA LEU A 125 -2.03 -17.98 -1.66
C LEU A 125 -3.54 -17.90 -1.43
N LEU A 126 -4.27 -17.31 -2.37
CA LEU A 126 -5.71 -17.10 -2.27
C LEU A 126 -6.53 -18.16 -3.01
N GLN A 127 -5.88 -19.04 -3.80
CA GLN A 127 -6.54 -20.13 -4.50
C GLN A 127 -6.94 -21.26 -3.57
N ASP A 128 -6.20 -21.46 -2.50
CA ASP A 128 -6.47 -22.42 -1.46
C ASP A 128 -6.19 -21.79 -0.09
N LEU A 129 -7.19 -21.77 0.78
CA LEU A 129 -7.13 -21.15 2.09
C LEU A 129 -6.98 -22.16 3.24
N GLU A 130 -6.57 -23.42 2.98
CA GLU A 130 -6.37 -24.44 4.04
C GLU A 130 -5.32 -23.99 5.08
N TRP A 131 -4.36 -23.16 4.67
CA TRP A 131 -3.34 -22.56 5.57
C TRP A 131 -3.90 -21.48 6.49
N PHE A 132 -5.05 -20.87 6.16
CA PHE A 132 -5.60 -19.73 6.86
C PHE A 132 -6.37 -20.16 8.12
N ASN A 133 -5.91 -19.72 9.28
CA ASN A 133 -6.63 -19.87 10.54
C ASN A 133 -7.35 -18.55 10.88
N PRO A 134 -8.70 -18.52 10.93
CA PRO A 134 -9.48 -17.31 11.22
C PRO A 134 -9.18 -16.64 12.56
N SER A 135 -8.56 -17.36 13.51
CA SER A 135 -8.18 -16.82 14.81
C SER A 135 -6.85 -16.05 14.78
N ASN A 136 -6.10 -16.16 13.71
CA ASN A 136 -4.81 -15.53 13.53
C ASN A 136 -4.88 -14.31 12.62
N HIS A 137 -3.85 -13.48 12.69
CA HIS A 137 -3.57 -12.47 11.69
C HIS A 137 -2.19 -12.71 11.08
N TYR A 138 -2.04 -12.30 9.82
CA TYR A 138 -0.88 -12.63 9.02
C TYR A 138 -0.27 -11.38 8.38
N VAL A 139 1.02 -11.46 8.09
CA VAL A 139 1.76 -10.49 7.29
C VAL A 139 2.42 -11.18 6.10
N ALA A 140 2.19 -10.65 4.92
CA ALA A 140 2.85 -11.08 3.71
C ALA A 140 4.29 -10.54 3.68
N GLU A 141 5.28 -11.43 3.71
CA GLU A 141 6.67 -11.09 3.43
C GLU A 141 6.86 -11.06 1.92
N CYS A 142 7.20 -9.89 1.38
CA CYS A 142 7.17 -9.57 -0.03
C CYS A 142 8.56 -9.16 -0.53
N ARG A 143 8.83 -9.40 -1.80
CA ARG A 143 9.97 -8.77 -2.49
C ARG A 143 9.63 -7.32 -2.83
N ALA A 144 10.48 -6.39 -2.43
CA ALA A 144 10.29 -4.97 -2.71
C ALA A 144 11.16 -4.51 -3.88
N PHE A 145 10.53 -3.89 -4.86
CA PHE A 145 11.17 -3.34 -6.06
C PHE A 145 10.90 -1.85 -6.14
N TYR A 146 11.94 -1.06 -6.37
CA TYR A 146 11.84 0.38 -6.43
C TYR A 146 12.31 0.92 -7.78
N TYR A 147 11.58 1.89 -8.29
CA TYR A 147 11.84 2.65 -9.53
C TYR A 147 11.70 1.84 -10.82
N LYS A 148 12.17 0.61 -10.84
CA LYS A 148 12.04 -0.33 -11.95
C LYS A 148 11.47 -1.65 -11.44
N LEU A 149 10.77 -2.37 -12.31
CA LEU A 149 10.15 -3.67 -11.97
C LEU A 149 11.18 -4.68 -11.50
N ASN A 150 12.41 -4.58 -11.99
CA ASN A 150 13.49 -5.50 -11.68
C ASN A 150 14.65 -4.88 -10.89
N PHE A 151 14.41 -3.73 -10.24
CA PHE A 151 15.32 -3.19 -9.24
C PHE A 151 14.90 -3.66 -7.85
N LEU A 152 15.43 -4.80 -7.45
CA LEU A 152 15.20 -5.36 -6.12
C LEU A 152 15.88 -4.48 -5.07
N TYR A 153 15.07 -4.05 -4.10
CA TYR A 153 15.50 -3.25 -2.95
C TYR A 153 15.64 -4.10 -1.69
N GLN A 154 14.70 -5.04 -1.47
CA GLN A 154 14.64 -5.86 -0.25
C GLN A 154 13.82 -7.13 -0.52
N GLU A 155 14.24 -8.26 0.08
CA GLU A 155 13.56 -9.56 -0.07
C GLU A 155 12.46 -9.80 0.99
N ASP A 156 12.51 -9.12 2.13
CA ASP A 156 11.70 -9.37 3.31
C ASP A 156 10.84 -8.17 3.73
N TRP A 157 10.28 -7.47 2.75
CA TRP A 157 9.36 -6.36 3.01
C TRP A 157 8.06 -6.85 3.66
N MET A 158 7.71 -6.29 4.83
CA MET A 158 6.45 -6.60 5.50
C MET A 158 5.30 -5.85 4.84
N GLY A 159 4.73 -6.44 3.79
CA GLY A 159 3.69 -5.89 2.93
C GLY A 159 2.26 -6.05 3.48
N SER A 160 1.38 -6.60 2.66
CA SER A 160 -0.04 -6.77 2.95
C SER A 160 -0.34 -7.50 4.26
N ARG A 161 -1.45 -7.16 4.90
CA ARG A 161 -1.94 -7.82 6.12
C ARG A 161 -3.22 -8.59 5.83
N LEU A 162 -3.39 -9.75 6.49
CA LEU A 162 -4.53 -10.63 6.28
C LEU A 162 -5.12 -11.04 7.63
N CYS A 163 -6.42 -10.90 7.78
CA CYS A 163 -7.18 -11.39 8.92
C CYS A 163 -8.67 -11.48 8.55
N THR A 164 -9.49 -12.03 9.44
CA THR A 164 -10.95 -11.93 9.29
C THR A 164 -11.44 -10.51 9.53
N TRP A 165 -12.58 -10.14 8.92
CA TRP A 165 -13.24 -8.87 9.23
C TRP A 165 -13.58 -8.75 10.71
N LYS A 166 -13.99 -9.85 11.35
CA LYS A 166 -14.22 -9.90 12.80
C LYS A 166 -13.00 -9.46 13.60
N HIS A 167 -11.80 -9.88 13.21
CA HIS A 167 -10.56 -9.43 13.86
C HIS A 167 -10.31 -7.95 13.58
N LEU A 168 -10.39 -7.54 12.33
CA LEU A 168 -10.05 -6.17 11.89
C LEU A 168 -10.98 -5.12 12.50
N LYS A 169 -12.29 -5.35 12.57
CA LYS A 169 -13.24 -4.39 13.13
C LYS A 169 -13.12 -4.17 14.64
N ASN A 170 -12.42 -5.05 15.37
CA ASN A 170 -12.11 -4.91 16.80
C ASN A 170 -10.77 -4.21 17.06
N THR A 171 -10.01 -3.93 15.99
CA THR A 171 -8.79 -3.13 15.99
C THR A 171 -8.96 -1.93 15.05
N THR A 172 -7.88 -1.40 14.51
CA THR A 172 -7.93 -0.48 13.37
C THR A 172 -7.03 -1.00 12.26
N ILE A 173 -7.27 -0.57 11.02
CA ILE A 173 -6.44 -1.00 9.88
C ILE A 173 -4.99 -0.60 10.10
N ASP A 174 -4.76 0.62 10.60
CA ASP A 174 -3.40 1.07 10.87
C ASP A 174 -2.75 0.28 12.02
N GLN A 175 -3.45 0.04 13.12
CA GLN A 175 -2.94 -0.79 14.22
C GLN A 175 -2.59 -2.20 13.72
N HIS A 176 -3.46 -2.80 12.90
CA HIS A 176 -3.18 -4.11 12.30
C HIS A 176 -1.93 -4.08 11.40
N ARG A 177 -1.69 -2.95 10.70
CA ARG A 177 -0.45 -2.75 9.92
C ARG A 177 0.78 -2.66 10.81
N GLN A 178 0.71 -1.99 11.95
CA GLN A 178 1.83 -1.80 12.88
C GLN A 178 2.18 -3.06 13.68
N ASP A 179 1.20 -3.91 13.97
CA ASP A 179 1.35 -5.12 14.81
C ASP A 179 2.04 -6.31 14.09
N HIS A 180 2.88 -6.03 13.07
CA HIS A 180 3.55 -7.06 12.28
C HIS A 180 4.43 -8.03 13.08
N GLN A 181 4.94 -7.61 14.26
CA GLN A 181 5.73 -8.48 15.13
C GLN A 181 4.92 -9.61 15.77
N LYS A 182 3.60 -9.42 15.91
CA LYS A 182 2.68 -10.43 16.46
C LYS A 182 1.98 -11.25 15.37
N ALA A 183 2.13 -10.85 14.11
CA ALA A 183 1.52 -11.52 12.98
C ALA A 183 2.29 -12.78 12.57
N HIS A 184 1.59 -13.79 12.09
CA HIS A 184 2.20 -14.93 11.44
C HIS A 184 2.74 -14.52 10.08
N LYS A 185 4.04 -14.71 9.84
CA LYS A 185 4.67 -14.38 8.58
C LYS A 185 4.38 -15.43 7.52
N ILE A 186 4.03 -14.98 6.31
CA ILE A 186 3.92 -15.82 5.13
C ILE A 186 5.06 -15.41 4.20
N GLN A 187 6.00 -16.32 3.95
CA GLN A 187 7.14 -16.07 3.07
C GLN A 187 6.73 -16.10 1.60
N ASP A 188 7.49 -15.42 0.74
CA ASP A 188 7.25 -15.35 -0.72
C ASP A 188 5.81 -14.95 -1.07
N ALA A 189 5.23 -14.09 -0.23
CA ALA A 189 3.80 -13.85 -0.23
C ALA A 189 3.35 -12.71 -1.15
N GLY A 190 4.27 -12.11 -1.92
CA GLY A 190 3.89 -11.07 -2.86
C GLY A 190 5.01 -10.10 -3.24
N TRP A 191 4.58 -8.95 -3.73
CA TRP A 191 5.47 -7.93 -4.28
C TRP A 191 5.08 -6.53 -3.79
N HIS A 192 6.09 -5.69 -3.59
CA HIS A 192 5.94 -4.26 -3.37
C HIS A 192 6.64 -3.52 -4.50
N PHE A 193 5.86 -2.91 -5.40
CA PHE A 193 6.34 -2.19 -6.58
C PHE A 193 6.18 -0.69 -6.38
N SER A 194 7.21 -0.01 -5.89
CA SER A 194 7.10 1.36 -5.43
C SER A 194 7.95 2.35 -6.22
N PHE A 195 7.57 3.63 -6.19
CA PHE A 195 8.26 4.73 -6.86
C PHE A 195 8.37 4.58 -8.39
N PHE A 196 7.42 3.89 -9.01
CA PHE A 196 7.36 3.80 -10.46
C PHE A 196 6.85 5.11 -11.07
N GLY A 197 7.38 5.46 -12.20
CA GLY A 197 7.03 6.66 -12.93
C GLY A 197 8.26 7.42 -13.43
N ASN A 198 8.02 8.58 -13.97
CA ASN A 198 9.05 9.52 -14.40
C ASN A 198 9.50 10.43 -13.22
N GLU A 199 10.36 11.39 -13.51
CA GLU A 199 10.87 12.34 -12.52
C GLU A 199 9.76 13.18 -11.86
N GLU A 200 8.72 13.54 -12.63
CA GLU A 200 7.59 14.31 -12.10
C GLU A 200 6.75 13.46 -11.14
N ASP A 201 6.52 12.19 -11.46
CA ASP A 201 5.83 11.24 -10.58
C ASP A 201 6.60 11.02 -9.28
N PHE A 202 7.94 10.93 -9.36
CA PHE A 202 8.80 10.83 -8.19
C PHE A 202 8.69 12.07 -7.30
N LYS A 203 8.79 13.28 -7.87
CA LYS A 203 8.62 14.56 -7.14
C LYS A 203 7.23 14.65 -6.52
N LEU A 204 6.19 14.28 -7.26
CA LEU A 204 4.81 14.29 -6.78
C LEU A 204 4.65 13.33 -5.58
N LYS A 205 5.22 12.14 -5.65
CA LYS A 205 5.20 11.19 -4.52
C LYS A 205 5.90 11.77 -3.30
N LEU A 206 7.08 12.37 -3.44
CA LEU A 206 7.81 13.00 -2.32
C LEU A 206 7.05 14.18 -1.70
N ALA A 207 6.31 14.93 -2.50
CA ALA A 207 5.49 16.04 -2.02
C ALA A 207 4.19 15.60 -1.33
N SER A 208 3.76 14.34 -1.55
CA SER A 208 2.41 13.87 -1.20
C SER A 208 2.36 12.91 -0.03
N TYR A 209 3.47 12.20 0.28
CA TYR A 209 3.49 11.15 1.30
C TYR A 209 3.90 11.70 2.69
N GLU A 210 3.89 10.86 3.71
CA GLU A 210 4.15 11.27 5.10
C GLU A 210 5.59 11.70 5.39
N HIS A 211 6.57 11.23 4.60
CA HIS A 211 7.99 11.55 4.76
C HIS A 211 8.43 12.71 3.88
N THR A 212 7.76 13.85 4.01
CA THR A 212 8.03 15.07 3.23
C THR A 212 9.43 15.67 3.50
N GLU A 213 10.11 15.25 4.56
CA GLU A 213 11.51 15.61 4.83
C GLU A 213 12.47 15.15 3.73
N ASN A 214 12.09 14.15 2.94
CA ASN A 214 12.87 13.70 1.78
C ASN A 214 12.66 14.57 0.52
N ASN A 215 11.67 15.46 0.51
CA ASN A 215 11.38 16.33 -0.62
C ASN A 215 12.31 17.56 -0.60
N THR A 216 13.55 17.35 -0.99
CA THR A 216 14.59 18.40 -1.07
C THR A 216 15.09 18.54 -2.49
N ASP A 217 15.58 19.73 -2.85
CA ASP A 217 16.16 20.01 -4.18
C ASP A 217 17.32 19.06 -4.49
N GLN A 218 18.12 18.69 -3.50
CA GLN A 218 19.23 17.76 -3.66
C GLN A 218 18.73 16.37 -4.07
N VAL A 219 17.67 15.86 -3.44
CA VAL A 219 17.09 14.55 -3.75
C VAL A 219 16.43 14.58 -5.13
N THR A 220 15.59 15.57 -5.39
CA THR A 220 14.79 15.65 -6.61
C THR A 220 15.63 15.93 -7.87
N SER A 221 16.66 16.76 -7.77
CA SER A 221 17.52 17.11 -8.92
C SER A 221 18.47 15.99 -9.35
N THR A 222 18.80 15.05 -8.46
CA THR A 222 19.73 13.95 -8.76
C THR A 222 19.02 12.59 -8.92
N ALA A 223 17.70 12.56 -8.77
CA ALA A 223 16.95 11.30 -8.72
C ALA A 223 17.09 10.46 -9.99
N SER A 224 16.85 11.04 -11.16
CA SER A 224 16.92 10.31 -12.45
C SER A 224 18.31 9.71 -12.70
N GLU A 225 19.37 10.49 -12.48
CA GLU A 225 20.74 10.02 -12.66
C GLU A 225 21.08 8.86 -11.70
N LYS A 226 20.69 8.99 -10.42
CA LYS A 226 20.93 7.92 -9.43
C LYS A 226 20.16 6.64 -9.77
N ILE A 227 18.89 6.76 -10.18
CA ILE A 227 18.06 5.60 -10.56
C ILE A 227 18.70 4.86 -11.76
N GLU A 228 19.17 5.60 -12.78
CA GLU A 228 19.85 5.01 -13.93
C GLU A 228 21.14 4.27 -13.54
N GLN A 229 21.82 4.73 -12.50
CA GLN A 229 23.02 4.10 -11.92
C GLN A 229 22.67 2.95 -10.95
N GLY A 230 21.41 2.61 -10.74
CA GLY A 230 20.98 1.60 -9.76
C GLY A 230 21.15 2.05 -8.30
N LEU A 231 21.21 3.36 -8.05
CA LEU A 231 21.35 3.94 -6.73
C LEU A 231 20.00 4.45 -6.21
N ASP A 232 19.78 4.33 -4.91
CA ASP A 232 18.61 4.90 -4.27
C ASP A 232 18.76 6.43 -4.09
N PRO A 233 17.89 7.26 -4.73
CA PRO A 233 17.94 8.71 -4.57
C PRO A 233 17.79 9.18 -3.13
N LEU A 234 17.05 8.44 -2.30
CA LEU A 234 16.80 8.77 -0.90
C LEU A 234 17.97 8.41 0.03
N GLY A 235 19.01 7.79 -0.50
CA GLY A 235 20.22 7.47 0.27
C GLY A 235 20.01 6.40 1.36
N ARG A 236 18.97 5.55 1.22
CA ARG A 236 18.75 4.43 2.12
C ARG A 236 19.86 3.40 1.98
N THR A 237 20.07 2.60 3.01
CA THR A 237 21.23 1.69 3.10
C THR A 237 21.21 0.52 2.13
N ASN A 238 20.04 0.10 1.67
CA ASN A 238 19.91 -1.01 0.74
C ASN A 238 20.32 -0.56 -0.67
N LYS A 239 21.08 -1.41 -1.33
CA LYS A 239 21.45 -1.21 -2.73
C LYS A 239 20.35 -1.78 -3.62
N LEU A 240 20.06 -1.10 -4.71
CA LEU A 240 19.23 -1.64 -5.77
C LEU A 240 20.03 -2.71 -6.55
N VAL A 241 19.46 -3.88 -6.66
CA VAL A 241 20.06 -4.99 -7.41
C VAL A 241 19.19 -5.28 -8.61
N THR A 242 19.76 -5.24 -9.83
CA THR A 242 19.02 -5.68 -11.01
C THR A 242 18.90 -7.20 -10.98
N VAL A 243 17.66 -7.69 -11.06
CA VAL A 243 17.36 -9.13 -11.10
C VAL A 243 16.62 -9.48 -12.39
N PRO A 244 16.72 -10.74 -12.88
CA PRO A 244 15.96 -11.17 -14.05
C PRO A 244 14.45 -11.16 -13.75
N LEU A 245 13.64 -10.98 -14.80
CA LEU A 245 12.21 -11.22 -14.76
C LEU A 245 11.99 -12.71 -15.02
N ASP A 246 11.84 -13.49 -13.98
CA ASP A 246 11.64 -14.94 -14.00
C ASP A 246 10.29 -15.32 -13.36
N ASP A 247 10.04 -16.61 -13.16
CA ASP A 247 8.79 -17.17 -12.58
C ASP A 247 8.53 -16.77 -11.12
N SER A 248 9.44 -16.06 -10.47
CA SER A 248 9.18 -15.41 -9.17
C SER A 248 8.32 -14.14 -9.27
N TYR A 249 8.04 -13.66 -10.49
CA TYR A 249 7.18 -12.51 -10.73
C TYR A 249 5.72 -12.92 -10.98
N PRO A 250 4.74 -11.98 -10.82
CA PRO A 250 3.38 -12.27 -11.22
C PRO A 250 3.30 -12.66 -12.69
N GLN A 251 2.59 -13.75 -13.01
CA GLN A 251 2.41 -14.23 -14.39
C GLN A 251 1.93 -13.11 -15.32
N TYR A 252 1.02 -12.26 -14.83
CA TYR A 252 0.54 -11.11 -15.60
C TYR A 252 1.66 -10.13 -16.00
N VAL A 253 2.69 -9.95 -15.19
CA VAL A 253 3.84 -9.10 -15.52
C VAL A 253 4.68 -9.75 -16.60
N LEU A 254 4.94 -11.06 -16.47
CA LEU A 254 5.73 -11.82 -17.45
C LEU A 254 5.07 -11.86 -18.84
N GLU A 255 3.73 -11.96 -18.89
CA GLU A 255 2.96 -11.97 -20.14
C GLU A 255 2.78 -10.58 -20.77
N ASN A 256 3.05 -9.50 -20.03
CA ASN A 256 2.83 -8.13 -20.47
C ASN A 256 4.10 -7.27 -20.38
N GLN A 257 5.29 -7.85 -20.58
CA GLN A 257 6.56 -7.13 -20.45
C GLN A 257 6.64 -5.92 -21.39
N ASP A 258 6.13 -6.03 -22.61
CA ASP A 258 6.12 -4.92 -23.57
C ASP A 258 5.36 -3.69 -23.03
N LYS A 259 4.26 -3.92 -22.30
CA LYS A 259 3.48 -2.87 -21.66
C LYS A 259 4.25 -2.13 -20.57
N TYR A 260 5.21 -2.79 -19.96
CA TYR A 260 6.00 -2.29 -18.84
C TYR A 260 7.46 -2.05 -19.20
N ALA A 261 7.81 -2.05 -20.50
CA ALA A 261 9.20 -1.99 -20.98
C ALA A 261 9.97 -0.77 -20.42
N GLU A 262 9.33 0.37 -20.27
CA GLU A 262 9.94 1.58 -19.69
C GLU A 262 10.33 1.43 -18.20
N PHE A 263 9.69 0.49 -17.50
CA PHE A 263 9.97 0.17 -16.10
C PHE A 263 10.88 -1.04 -15.91
N ILE A 264 11.45 -1.57 -16.98
CA ILE A 264 12.36 -2.72 -16.93
C ILE A 264 13.76 -2.23 -17.32
N SER A 265 14.71 -2.42 -16.41
CA SER A 265 16.12 -2.16 -16.71
C SER A 265 16.73 -3.34 -17.45
N ALA A 266 17.64 -3.06 -18.39
CA ALA A 266 18.38 -4.12 -19.05
C ALA A 266 19.18 -4.93 -18.00
N TRP A 267 19.05 -6.26 -18.09
CA TRP A 267 19.88 -7.17 -17.30
C TRP A 267 21.26 -7.24 -17.96
N ASN A 268 22.32 -6.84 -17.26
CA ASN A 268 23.71 -6.92 -17.71
C ASN A 268 24.44 -8.08 -17.02
#